data_94ee2e56770a5cee39e76ba1d9dae50b
#
_entry.id   94ee2e56770a5cee39e76ba1d9dae50b
#
_cell.length_a   1.000
_cell.length_b   1.000
_cell.length_c   1.000
_cell.angle_alpha   90.00
_cell.angle_beta   90.00
_cell.angle_gamma   90.00
#
_symmetry.space_group_name_H-M   'P 1'
#
loop_
_entity.id
_entity.type
_entity.pdbx_description
1 polymer ?
#
loop_
_entity_poly.entity_id
_entity_poly.type
_entity_poly.pdbx_seq_one_letter_code
_entity_poly.pdbx_strand_id
1 'polypeptide(L)'
;MENKTPLIPMQDFFRNPEKSSFKISPNGEHIAYMKPWKARMNVFVMDMNTKKEVRLTSSQERGIYWFAWLNNNRIGYIKDEGGNENMHFYAVNIDMSNEIDLTPFENVQARIIDDLEDDPNHIIMGLNKRNPQIHDPYRINVNDGKMDMIAENPGNISDWMTDHDGKLRIAVTSDGVNTSLLYRDKESDGFIPILTTDFKVSVAPLFFTF
;
A
#
# COMPACT_ATOMS: atom_id res chain seq x y z
N MET A 1 4.74 -26.55 -47.42
CA MET A 1 4.95 -26.80 -45.99
C MET A 1 4.10 -25.80 -45.24
N GLU A 2 3.02 -26.26 -44.57
CA GLU A 2 2.22 -25.36 -43.75
C GLU A 2 3.05 -25.00 -42.49
N ASN A 3 3.42 -23.73 -42.41
CA ASN A 3 4.04 -23.15 -41.20
C ASN A 3 2.95 -23.04 -40.13
N LYS A 4 2.73 -24.14 -39.36
CA LYS A 4 1.84 -24.09 -38.19
C LYS A 4 2.50 -23.23 -37.12
N THR A 5 1.90 -22.11 -36.79
CA THR A 5 2.29 -21.30 -35.65
C THR A 5 2.27 -22.16 -34.41
N PRO A 6 3.38 -22.23 -33.64
CA PRO A 6 3.41 -23.04 -32.42
C PRO A 6 2.37 -22.55 -31.40
N LEU A 7 1.60 -23.49 -30.86
CA LEU A 7 0.66 -23.20 -29.77
C LEU A 7 1.45 -22.91 -28.49
N ILE A 8 1.18 -21.77 -27.88
CA ILE A 8 1.73 -21.44 -26.55
C ILE A 8 0.96 -22.28 -25.52
N PRO A 9 1.64 -23.05 -24.66
CA PRO A 9 0.98 -23.82 -23.60
C PRO A 9 0.19 -22.90 -22.67
N MET A 10 -1.02 -23.32 -22.28
CA MET A 10 -1.88 -22.55 -21.36
C MET A 10 -1.15 -22.19 -20.07
N GLN A 11 -0.30 -23.07 -19.56
CA GLN A 11 0.51 -22.86 -18.34
C GLN A 11 1.40 -21.62 -18.43
N ASP A 12 1.90 -21.25 -19.62
CA ASP A 12 2.76 -20.08 -19.81
C ASP A 12 2.01 -18.75 -19.61
N PHE A 13 0.67 -18.76 -19.71
CA PHE A 13 -0.15 -17.59 -19.44
C PHE A 13 -0.50 -17.42 -17.97
N PHE A 14 -0.47 -18.50 -17.16
CA PHE A 14 -0.97 -18.50 -15.78
C PHE A 14 0.11 -18.80 -14.73
N ARG A 15 1.32 -19.13 -15.14
CA ARG A 15 2.43 -19.32 -14.19
C ARG A 15 2.84 -18.00 -13.57
N ASN A 16 3.24 -18.04 -12.30
CA ASN A 16 3.87 -16.87 -11.66
C ASN A 16 5.14 -16.49 -12.42
N PRO A 17 5.44 -15.19 -12.54
CA PRO A 17 6.72 -14.74 -13.07
C PRO A 17 7.87 -15.23 -12.18
N GLU A 18 9.07 -15.39 -12.76
CA GLU A 18 10.26 -15.73 -11.98
C GLU A 18 10.61 -14.62 -10.97
N LYS A 19 10.44 -13.37 -11.39
CA LYS A 19 10.59 -12.17 -10.56
C LYS A 19 9.66 -11.07 -11.05
N SER A 20 9.12 -10.26 -10.13
CA SER A 20 8.25 -9.12 -10.45
C SER A 20 8.35 -8.02 -9.40
N SER A 21 7.71 -6.88 -9.66
CA SER A 21 7.54 -5.77 -8.71
C SER A 21 8.87 -5.27 -8.13
N PHE A 22 9.83 -4.97 -9.01
CA PHE A 22 11.15 -4.48 -8.58
C PHE A 22 11.06 -3.06 -8.01
N LYS A 23 11.67 -2.84 -6.83
CA LYS A 23 11.78 -1.54 -6.16
C LYS A 23 13.19 -1.35 -5.62
N ILE A 24 13.82 -0.23 -5.97
CA ILE A 24 15.15 0.15 -5.48
C ILE A 24 14.99 0.81 -4.11
N SER A 25 15.92 0.55 -3.18
CA SER A 25 15.95 1.22 -1.87
C SER A 25 16.24 2.72 -2.04
N PRO A 26 15.80 3.59 -1.11
CA PRO A 26 16.04 5.04 -1.23
C PRO A 26 17.52 5.43 -1.42
N ASN A 27 18.46 4.70 -0.81
CA ASN A 27 19.90 4.91 -0.98
C ASN A 27 20.51 4.22 -2.21
N GLY A 28 19.73 3.45 -3.01
CA GLY A 28 20.21 2.76 -4.20
C GLY A 28 21.08 1.52 -3.96
N GLU A 29 21.29 1.09 -2.72
CA GLU A 29 22.20 -0.02 -2.38
C GLU A 29 21.55 -1.39 -2.51
N HIS A 30 20.21 -1.46 -2.44
CA HIS A 30 19.46 -2.69 -2.48
C HIS A 30 18.33 -2.64 -3.50
N ILE A 31 17.92 -3.80 -4.01
CA ILE A 31 16.72 -3.97 -4.82
C ILE A 31 15.83 -5.03 -4.18
N ALA A 32 14.57 -4.67 -3.93
CA ALA A 32 13.54 -5.58 -3.47
C ALA A 32 12.66 -6.02 -4.64
N TYR A 33 12.17 -7.25 -4.61
CA TYR A 33 11.30 -7.80 -5.64
C TYR A 33 10.52 -9.02 -5.13
N MET A 34 9.45 -9.35 -5.82
CA MET A 34 8.70 -10.58 -5.58
C MET A 34 9.27 -11.73 -6.38
N LYS A 35 9.38 -12.91 -5.75
CA LYS A 35 9.84 -14.16 -6.35
C LYS A 35 9.07 -15.33 -5.74
N PRO A 36 8.73 -16.39 -6.52
CA PRO A 36 8.07 -17.57 -5.98
C PRO A 36 8.93 -18.31 -4.94
N TRP A 37 8.34 -18.60 -3.81
CA TRP A 37 8.84 -19.55 -2.83
C TRP A 37 7.70 -20.45 -2.37
N LYS A 38 7.86 -21.78 -2.46
CA LYS A 38 6.79 -22.75 -2.23
C LYS A 38 5.48 -22.39 -2.97
N ALA A 39 5.61 -22.05 -4.25
CA ALA A 39 4.53 -21.67 -5.15
C ALA A 39 3.76 -20.37 -4.78
N ARG A 40 4.24 -19.58 -3.82
CA ARG A 40 3.67 -18.27 -3.44
C ARG A 40 4.69 -17.16 -3.66
N MET A 41 4.19 -16.00 -4.11
CA MET A 41 5.03 -14.81 -4.27
C MET A 41 5.42 -14.28 -2.90
N ASN A 42 6.71 -14.13 -2.69
CA ASN A 42 7.32 -13.63 -1.46
C ASN A 42 8.33 -12.53 -1.78
N VAL A 43 8.62 -11.67 -0.80
CA VAL A 43 9.56 -10.55 -0.95
C VAL A 43 10.98 -11.03 -0.72
N PHE A 44 11.86 -10.68 -1.66
CA PHE A 44 13.30 -10.89 -1.60
C PHE A 44 14.00 -9.54 -1.73
N VAL A 45 15.16 -9.41 -1.10
CA VAL A 45 16.06 -8.27 -1.23
C VAL A 45 17.41 -8.75 -1.71
N MET A 46 17.99 -8.02 -2.64
CA MET A 46 19.35 -8.26 -3.15
C MET A 46 20.22 -7.02 -2.95
N ASP A 47 21.37 -7.19 -2.35
CA ASP A 47 22.42 -6.18 -2.27
C ASP A 47 23.01 -5.95 -3.67
N MET A 48 23.03 -4.70 -4.11
CA MET A 48 23.41 -4.35 -5.48
C MET A 48 24.91 -4.49 -5.75
N ASN A 49 25.75 -4.45 -4.71
CA ASN A 49 27.21 -4.59 -4.81
C ASN A 49 27.62 -6.07 -4.78
N THR A 50 27.19 -6.78 -3.73
CA THR A 50 27.61 -8.17 -3.49
C THR A 50 26.78 -9.20 -4.26
N LYS A 51 25.61 -8.80 -4.78
CA LYS A 51 24.59 -9.65 -5.42
C LYS A 51 24.03 -10.72 -4.49
N LYS A 52 24.26 -10.62 -3.19
CA LYS A 52 23.68 -11.52 -2.19
C LYS A 52 22.18 -11.29 -2.08
N GLU A 53 21.41 -12.37 -2.25
CA GLU A 53 19.95 -12.37 -2.14
C GLU A 53 19.51 -12.91 -0.78
N VAL A 54 18.51 -12.27 -0.15
CA VAL A 54 17.87 -12.71 1.09
C VAL A 54 16.37 -12.74 0.85
N ARG A 55 15.69 -13.80 1.31
CA ARG A 55 14.23 -13.88 1.33
C ARG A 55 13.74 -13.27 2.64
N LEU A 56 12.93 -12.19 2.56
CA LEU A 56 12.40 -11.50 3.74
C LEU A 56 11.11 -12.13 4.27
N THR A 57 10.22 -12.60 3.38
CA THR A 57 8.93 -13.15 3.80
C THR A 57 8.83 -14.64 3.53
N SER A 58 8.00 -15.36 4.29
CA SER A 58 7.87 -16.83 4.23
C SER A 58 6.41 -17.29 4.12
N SER A 59 5.58 -16.52 3.42
CA SER A 59 4.16 -16.84 3.24
C SER A 59 3.98 -18.10 2.39
N GLN A 60 3.18 -19.06 2.85
CA GLN A 60 2.96 -20.36 2.21
C GLN A 60 1.51 -20.58 1.76
N GLU A 61 0.55 -19.99 2.43
CA GLU A 61 -0.88 -20.13 2.11
C GLU A 61 -1.30 -19.15 1.02
N ARG A 62 -0.96 -17.87 1.20
CA ARG A 62 -1.20 -16.78 0.26
C ARG A 62 0.10 -16.08 -0.09
N GLY A 63 0.15 -15.44 -1.27
CA GLY A 63 1.28 -14.59 -1.65
C GLY A 63 1.24 -13.24 -0.92
N ILE A 64 2.35 -12.52 -0.95
CA ILE A 64 2.36 -11.12 -0.57
C ILE A 64 1.64 -10.32 -1.66
N TYR A 65 0.70 -9.44 -1.27
CA TYR A 65 -0.08 -8.63 -2.21
C TYR A 65 0.67 -7.41 -2.70
N TRP A 66 1.38 -6.77 -1.77
CA TRP A 66 2.09 -5.53 -2.02
C TRP A 66 3.25 -5.37 -1.05
N PHE A 67 4.28 -4.63 -1.45
CA PHE A 67 5.37 -4.22 -0.57
C PHE A 67 5.96 -2.88 -1.03
N ALA A 68 6.62 -2.15 -0.09
CA ALA A 68 7.42 -0.95 -0.37
C ALA A 68 8.61 -0.86 0.58
N TRP A 69 9.58 -0.05 0.19
CA TRP A 69 10.59 0.46 1.11
C TRP A 69 9.94 1.48 2.04
N LEU A 70 10.10 1.29 3.34
CA LEU A 70 9.73 2.27 4.37
C LEU A 70 10.91 3.18 4.69
N ASN A 71 12.12 2.65 4.55
CA ASN A 71 13.38 3.35 4.62
C ASN A 71 14.49 2.44 4.06
N ASN A 72 15.78 2.85 4.17
CA ASN A 72 16.91 2.10 3.59
C ASN A 72 17.06 0.66 4.11
N ASN A 73 16.53 0.36 5.29
CA ASN A 73 16.74 -0.92 5.98
C ASN A 73 15.44 -1.66 6.32
N ARG A 74 14.28 -1.16 5.88
CA ARG A 74 13.00 -1.71 6.29
C ARG A 74 12.01 -1.79 5.14
N ILE A 75 11.35 -2.93 5.00
CA ILE A 75 10.29 -3.20 4.03
C ILE A 75 8.95 -3.29 4.75
N GLY A 76 7.95 -2.59 4.24
CA GLY A 76 6.54 -2.81 4.57
C GLY A 76 5.89 -3.73 3.55
N TYR A 77 4.95 -4.58 3.99
CA TYR A 77 4.23 -5.47 3.08
C TYR A 77 2.82 -5.78 3.58
N ILE A 78 1.94 -6.12 2.64
CA ILE A 78 0.54 -6.45 2.91
C ILE A 78 0.30 -7.93 2.60
N LYS A 79 -0.31 -8.63 3.53
CA LYS A 79 -0.88 -9.97 3.35
C LYS A 79 -2.17 -10.13 4.15
N ASP A 80 -3.00 -11.08 3.74
CA ASP A 80 -4.09 -11.61 4.56
C ASP A 80 -3.70 -12.94 5.23
N GLU A 81 -4.50 -13.40 6.15
CA GLU A 81 -4.35 -14.71 6.78
C GLU A 81 -5.43 -15.67 6.25
N GLY A 82 -4.98 -16.79 5.66
CA GLY A 82 -5.85 -17.87 5.22
C GLY A 82 -6.89 -17.51 4.15
N GLY A 83 -6.79 -16.32 3.51
CA GLY A 83 -7.75 -15.87 2.51
C GLY A 83 -8.99 -15.19 3.09
N ASN A 84 -8.92 -14.68 4.31
CA ASN A 84 -10.01 -13.95 4.98
C ASN A 84 -10.22 -12.52 4.46
N GLU A 85 -9.36 -12.05 3.52
CA GLU A 85 -9.37 -10.72 2.91
C GLU A 85 -9.17 -9.55 3.91
N ASN A 86 -8.91 -9.84 5.17
CA ASN A 86 -8.49 -8.86 6.16
C ASN A 86 -7.00 -8.59 5.95
N MET A 87 -6.70 -7.57 5.16
CA MET A 87 -5.33 -7.21 4.81
C MET A 87 -4.67 -6.52 5.99
N HIS A 88 -3.63 -7.14 6.54
CA HIS A 88 -2.78 -6.54 7.56
C HIS A 88 -1.50 -5.98 6.94
N PHE A 89 -0.99 -4.92 7.55
CA PHE A 89 0.27 -4.29 7.18
C PHE A 89 1.38 -4.70 8.14
N TYR A 90 2.40 -5.31 7.58
CA TYR A 90 3.58 -5.80 8.30
C TYR A 90 4.80 -4.99 7.92
N ALA A 91 5.79 -4.96 8.81
CA ALA A 91 7.11 -4.43 8.50
C ALA A 91 8.21 -5.36 8.99
N VAL A 92 9.32 -5.44 8.24
CA VAL A 92 10.49 -6.29 8.54
C VAL A 92 11.78 -5.60 8.08
N ASN A 93 12.85 -5.75 8.86
CA ASN A 93 14.16 -5.26 8.45
C ASN A 93 14.79 -6.17 7.38
N ILE A 94 15.69 -5.63 6.55
CA ILE A 94 16.34 -6.40 5.47
C ILE A 94 17.27 -7.50 6.00
N ASP A 95 17.67 -7.45 7.25
CA ASP A 95 18.39 -8.53 7.97
C ASP A 95 17.46 -9.59 8.57
N MET A 96 16.15 -9.52 8.28
CA MET A 96 15.08 -10.37 8.81
C MET A 96 14.78 -10.16 10.31
N SER A 97 15.33 -9.16 10.94
CA SER A 97 14.99 -8.80 12.32
C SER A 97 13.73 -7.95 12.38
N ASN A 98 13.13 -7.87 13.56
CA ASN A 98 12.05 -6.94 13.89
C ASN A 98 10.84 -7.00 12.93
N GLU A 99 10.42 -8.21 12.57
CA GLU A 99 9.14 -8.40 11.88
C GLU A 99 7.99 -8.11 12.85
N ILE A 100 7.09 -7.24 12.46
CA ILE A 100 5.96 -6.80 13.29
C ILE A 100 4.71 -6.61 12.41
N ASP A 101 3.54 -7.03 12.93
CA ASP A 101 2.25 -6.62 12.43
C ASP A 101 1.94 -5.21 12.97
N LEU A 102 1.84 -4.23 12.07
CA LEU A 102 1.56 -2.83 12.42
C LEU A 102 0.06 -2.54 12.54
N THR A 103 -0.79 -3.48 12.11
CA THR A 103 -2.25 -3.38 12.18
C THR A 103 -2.89 -4.63 12.81
N PRO A 104 -2.48 -5.03 14.03
CA PRO A 104 -2.85 -6.31 14.66
C PRO A 104 -4.28 -6.30 15.22
N PHE A 105 -5.27 -6.05 14.37
CA PHE A 105 -6.67 -5.95 14.78
C PHE A 105 -7.51 -7.00 14.07
N GLU A 106 -8.27 -7.78 14.81
CA GLU A 106 -9.18 -8.77 14.25
C GLU A 106 -10.25 -8.09 13.38
N ASN A 107 -10.53 -8.67 12.22
CA ASN A 107 -11.55 -8.21 11.26
C ASN A 107 -11.32 -6.77 10.74
N VAL A 108 -10.10 -6.27 10.82
CA VAL A 108 -9.72 -4.97 10.26
C VAL A 108 -8.99 -5.16 8.94
N GLN A 109 -9.35 -4.33 7.96
CA GLN A 109 -8.69 -4.26 6.66
C GLN A 109 -7.86 -2.98 6.58
N ALA A 110 -6.58 -3.13 6.24
CA ALA A 110 -5.66 -2.04 6.00
C ALA A 110 -5.55 -1.74 4.51
N ARG A 111 -5.59 -0.45 4.14
CA ARG A 111 -5.39 0.06 2.77
C ARG A 111 -4.35 1.17 2.81
N ILE A 112 -3.45 1.20 1.84
CA ILE A 112 -2.46 2.27 1.75
C ILE A 112 -3.14 3.53 1.22
N ILE A 113 -2.86 4.66 1.87
CA ILE A 113 -3.22 5.99 1.41
C ILE A 113 -1.97 6.67 0.87
N ASP A 114 -0.87 6.67 1.65
CA ASP A 114 0.40 7.28 1.25
C ASP A 114 1.56 6.58 1.97
N ASP A 115 2.58 6.18 1.24
CA ASP A 115 3.79 5.55 1.78
C ASP A 115 4.82 6.57 2.32
N LEU A 116 4.53 7.86 2.21
CA LEU A 116 5.31 8.97 2.76
C LEU A 116 6.82 8.87 2.41
N GLU A 117 7.14 8.95 1.13
CA GLU A 117 8.47 8.70 0.57
C GLU A 117 9.59 9.47 1.31
N ASP A 118 9.30 10.69 1.80
CA ASP A 118 10.24 11.55 2.54
C ASP A 118 10.19 11.39 4.08
N ASP A 119 9.27 10.57 4.62
CA ASP A 119 9.19 10.28 6.06
C ASP A 119 9.55 8.81 6.35
N PRO A 120 10.80 8.50 6.76
CA PRO A 120 11.26 7.14 6.98
C PRO A 120 10.62 6.45 8.21
N ASN A 121 9.80 7.16 8.96
CA ASN A 121 9.23 6.69 10.23
C ASN A 121 7.72 6.44 10.18
N HIS A 122 7.01 6.94 9.19
CA HIS A 122 5.56 6.82 9.15
C HIS A 122 5.04 6.37 7.78
N ILE A 123 3.80 5.89 7.80
CA ILE A 123 2.96 5.61 6.63
C ILE A 123 1.53 6.04 6.95
N ILE A 124 0.76 6.43 5.94
CA ILE A 124 -0.68 6.71 6.13
C ILE A 124 -1.49 5.58 5.53
N MET A 125 -2.35 5.00 6.36
CA MET A 125 -3.21 3.89 5.99
C MET A 125 -4.67 4.14 6.38
N GLY A 126 -5.59 3.69 5.54
CA GLY A 126 -7.00 3.60 5.88
C GLY A 126 -7.28 2.30 6.61
N LEU A 127 -7.87 2.37 7.80
CA LEU A 127 -8.29 1.22 8.59
C LEU A 127 -9.80 1.27 8.87
N ASN A 128 -10.50 0.16 8.68
CA ASN A 128 -11.92 0.04 9.02
C ASN A 128 -12.15 -0.38 10.49
N LYS A 129 -11.27 0.07 11.39
CA LYS A 129 -11.23 -0.29 12.80
C LYS A 129 -12.45 0.21 13.60
N ARG A 130 -12.92 1.42 13.30
CA ARG A 130 -14.06 2.05 13.98
C ARG A 130 -15.39 1.49 13.47
N ASN A 131 -15.48 1.25 12.17
CA ASN A 131 -16.66 0.72 11.50
C ASN A 131 -16.22 -0.20 10.36
N PRO A 132 -16.68 -1.46 10.28
CA PRO A 132 -16.26 -2.42 9.25
C PRO A 132 -16.45 -1.97 7.80
N GLN A 133 -17.35 -1.02 7.55
CA GLN A 133 -17.65 -0.50 6.20
C GLN A 133 -16.90 0.79 5.86
N ILE A 134 -16.20 1.40 6.83
CA ILE A 134 -15.64 2.76 6.70
C ILE A 134 -14.16 2.73 7.05
N HIS A 135 -13.31 3.21 6.15
CA HIS A 135 -11.87 3.35 6.40
C HIS A 135 -11.55 4.77 6.82
N ASP A 136 -11.06 4.92 8.05
CA ASP A 136 -10.50 6.16 8.56
C ASP A 136 -8.99 6.20 8.30
N PRO A 137 -8.40 7.35 7.98
CA PRO A 137 -6.97 7.48 7.77
C PRO A 137 -6.20 7.56 9.11
N TYR A 138 -5.18 6.72 9.23
CA TYR A 138 -4.26 6.67 10.37
C TYR A 138 -2.84 6.92 9.91
N ARG A 139 -2.09 7.75 10.62
CA ARG A 139 -0.64 7.85 10.53
C ARG A 139 -0.04 6.81 11.47
N ILE A 140 0.73 5.88 10.93
CA ILE A 140 1.27 4.73 11.66
C ILE A 140 2.79 4.84 11.68
N ASN A 141 3.41 4.76 12.87
CA ASN A 141 4.86 4.64 12.99
C ASN A 141 5.31 3.24 12.57
N VAL A 142 6.19 3.17 11.58
CA VAL A 142 6.61 1.91 10.97
C VAL A 142 7.57 1.09 11.84
N ASN A 143 8.05 1.63 12.95
CA ASN A 143 9.00 0.98 13.85
C ASN A 143 8.31 0.29 15.04
N ASP A 144 7.23 0.89 15.58
CA ASP A 144 6.56 0.40 16.79
C ASP A 144 5.04 0.24 16.68
N GLY A 145 4.46 0.60 15.52
CA GLY A 145 3.02 0.47 15.25
C GLY A 145 2.13 1.48 15.98
N LYS A 146 2.70 2.47 16.68
CA LYS A 146 1.89 3.56 17.22
C LYS A 146 1.17 4.28 16.10
N MET A 147 -0.12 4.56 16.31
CA MET A 147 -0.95 5.17 15.28
C MET A 147 -1.85 6.25 15.84
N ASP A 148 -2.02 7.29 15.05
CA ASP A 148 -2.93 8.40 15.30
C ASP A 148 -3.95 8.50 14.16
N MET A 149 -5.24 8.57 14.49
CA MET A 149 -6.29 8.85 13.50
C MET A 149 -6.20 10.33 13.11
N ILE A 150 -5.96 10.59 11.82
CA ILE A 150 -5.72 11.97 11.32
C ILE A 150 -6.97 12.61 10.70
N ALA A 151 -8.00 11.82 10.45
CA ALA A 151 -9.35 12.30 10.12
C ALA A 151 -10.36 11.19 10.39
N GLU A 152 -11.63 11.58 10.59
CA GLU A 152 -12.75 10.65 10.63
C GLU A 152 -13.50 10.68 9.30
N ASN A 153 -13.77 9.49 8.74
CA ASN A 153 -14.64 9.35 7.58
C ASN A 153 -16.11 9.27 8.04
N PRO A 154 -16.96 10.23 7.70
CA PRO A 154 -18.37 10.21 8.06
C PRO A 154 -19.19 9.13 7.34
N GLY A 155 -18.56 8.37 6.42
CA GLY A 155 -19.20 7.27 5.69
C GLY A 155 -19.37 7.51 4.19
N ASN A 156 -19.08 8.69 3.71
CA ASN A 156 -19.22 9.07 2.31
C ASN A 156 -17.91 9.48 1.61
N ILE A 157 -16.77 9.37 2.31
CA ILE A 157 -15.47 9.64 1.72
C ILE A 157 -14.96 8.34 1.10
N SER A 158 -14.71 8.39 -0.21
CA SER A 158 -14.23 7.27 -1.00
C SER A 158 -12.71 7.24 -1.15
N ASP A 159 -12.04 8.39 -1.06
CA ASP A 159 -10.60 8.50 -1.26
C ASP A 159 -10.00 9.68 -0.50
N TRP A 160 -8.68 9.60 -0.26
CA TRP A 160 -7.90 10.58 0.45
C TRP A 160 -6.62 10.90 -0.30
N MET A 161 -6.13 12.14 -0.17
CA MET A 161 -4.86 12.54 -0.77
C MET A 161 -4.08 13.47 0.17
N THR A 162 -2.78 13.22 0.26
CA THR A 162 -1.80 14.03 0.98
C THR A 162 -1.13 15.04 0.05
N ASP A 163 -0.53 16.07 0.63
CA ASP A 163 0.42 16.95 -0.05
C ASP A 163 1.84 16.37 0.01
N HIS A 164 2.82 17.08 -0.58
CA HIS A 164 4.23 16.68 -0.59
C HIS A 164 4.88 16.59 0.81
N ASP A 165 4.30 17.28 1.80
CA ASP A 165 4.74 17.18 3.20
C ASP A 165 4.06 16.01 3.95
N GLY A 166 3.33 15.16 3.24
CA GLY A 166 2.59 14.04 3.81
C GLY A 166 1.43 14.47 4.70
N LYS A 167 0.88 15.69 4.49
CA LYS A 167 -0.31 16.16 5.22
C LYS A 167 -1.56 15.82 4.45
N LEU A 168 -2.53 15.23 5.14
CA LEU A 168 -3.82 14.87 4.54
C LEU A 168 -4.62 16.13 4.21
N ARG A 169 -4.72 16.48 2.92
CA ARG A 169 -5.31 17.72 2.44
C ARG A 169 -6.62 17.57 1.70
N ILE A 170 -6.78 16.48 0.94
CA ILE A 170 -7.96 16.28 0.10
C ILE A 170 -8.71 15.05 0.56
N ALA A 171 -10.04 15.15 0.54
CA ALA A 171 -10.96 14.03 0.60
C ALA A 171 -11.87 14.06 -0.63
N VAL A 172 -12.12 12.89 -1.21
CA VAL A 172 -13.10 12.70 -2.28
C VAL A 172 -14.36 12.12 -1.67
N THR A 173 -15.48 12.77 -1.86
CA THR A 173 -16.76 12.31 -1.29
C THR A 173 -17.85 12.20 -2.35
N SER A 174 -18.85 11.35 -2.09
CA SER A 174 -20.03 11.23 -2.95
C SER A 174 -21.31 11.24 -2.12
N ASP A 175 -22.34 11.87 -2.65
CA ASP A 175 -23.72 11.79 -2.14
C ASP A 175 -24.57 10.72 -2.86
N GLY A 176 -23.94 9.92 -3.73
CA GLY A 176 -24.57 8.90 -4.57
C GLY A 176 -24.96 9.41 -5.97
N VAL A 177 -24.90 10.72 -6.21
CA VAL A 177 -25.17 11.36 -7.50
C VAL A 177 -24.01 12.27 -7.91
N ASN A 178 -23.53 13.10 -6.98
CA ASN A 178 -22.46 14.03 -7.22
C ASN A 178 -21.17 13.55 -6.55
N THR A 179 -20.03 13.94 -7.14
CA THR A 179 -18.71 13.77 -6.52
C THR A 179 -18.17 15.13 -6.13
N SER A 180 -17.66 15.26 -4.92
CA SER A 180 -17.07 16.51 -4.44
C SER A 180 -15.61 16.27 -4.00
N LEU A 181 -14.75 17.24 -4.34
CA LEU A 181 -13.43 17.37 -3.75
C LEU A 181 -13.53 18.32 -2.56
N LEU A 182 -13.08 17.81 -1.41
CA LEU A 182 -13.00 18.60 -0.18
C LEU A 182 -11.53 18.89 0.09
N TYR A 183 -11.24 20.09 0.62
CA TYR A 183 -9.88 20.52 0.95
C TYR A 183 -9.84 21.05 2.39
N ARG A 184 -8.67 20.93 3.03
CA ARG A 184 -8.34 21.60 4.29
C ARG A 184 -6.92 22.15 4.27
N ASP A 185 -6.72 23.30 4.91
CA ASP A 185 -5.42 23.99 4.92
C ASP A 185 -4.47 23.39 5.97
N LYS A 186 -5.00 22.88 7.07
CA LYS A 186 -4.24 22.20 8.13
C LYS A 186 -4.96 20.90 8.55
N GLU A 187 -4.22 19.93 9.07
CA GLU A 187 -4.82 18.69 9.56
C GLU A 187 -5.78 18.91 10.76
N SER A 188 -5.66 20.04 11.47
CA SER A 188 -6.59 20.47 12.52
C SER A 188 -7.90 21.08 12.00
N ASP A 189 -7.97 21.44 10.72
CA ASP A 189 -9.11 22.15 10.16
C ASP A 189 -10.17 21.16 9.64
N GLY A 190 -11.42 21.64 9.52
CA GLY A 190 -12.46 20.90 8.84
C GLY A 190 -12.29 20.93 7.32
N PHE A 191 -12.72 19.88 6.65
CA PHE A 191 -12.77 19.82 5.19
C PHE A 191 -13.89 20.72 4.64
N ILE A 192 -13.58 21.51 3.60
CA ILE A 192 -14.53 22.36 2.88
C ILE A 192 -14.62 21.93 1.42
N PRO A 193 -15.79 21.93 0.77
CA PRO A 193 -15.91 21.60 -0.64
C PRO A 193 -15.29 22.70 -1.51
N ILE A 194 -14.42 22.29 -2.44
CA ILE A 194 -13.77 23.19 -3.42
C ILE A 194 -14.27 22.96 -4.84
N LEU A 195 -14.79 21.77 -5.14
CA LEU A 195 -15.35 21.43 -6.44
C LEU A 195 -16.41 20.34 -6.26
N THR A 196 -17.53 20.49 -6.95
CA THR A 196 -18.58 19.46 -7.04
C THR A 196 -18.97 19.26 -8.49
N THR A 197 -19.02 18.00 -8.93
CA THR A 197 -19.46 17.61 -10.28
C THR A 197 -20.64 16.65 -10.18
N ASP A 198 -21.50 16.65 -11.18
CA ASP A 198 -22.57 15.67 -11.33
C ASP A 198 -22.02 14.33 -11.87
N PHE A 199 -22.86 13.29 -11.90
CA PHE A 199 -22.48 11.95 -12.34
C PHE A 199 -22.01 11.86 -13.81
N LYS A 200 -22.15 12.90 -14.60
CA LYS A 200 -21.70 12.95 -16.01
C LYS A 200 -20.25 13.40 -16.15
N VAL A 201 -19.69 13.99 -15.10
CA VAL A 201 -18.34 14.56 -15.12
C VAL A 201 -17.51 13.87 -14.01
N SER A 202 -16.55 13.04 -14.41
CA SER A 202 -15.59 12.46 -13.49
C SER A 202 -14.58 13.49 -13.02
N VAL A 203 -14.30 13.50 -11.75
CA VAL A 203 -13.26 14.33 -11.12
C VAL A 203 -12.44 13.47 -10.16
N ALA A 204 -11.12 13.60 -10.23
CA ALA A 204 -10.17 13.01 -9.28
C ALA A 204 -8.99 13.95 -9.08
N PRO A 205 -8.48 14.11 -7.85
CA PRO A 205 -7.22 14.79 -7.64
C PRO A 205 -6.08 13.91 -8.19
N LEU A 206 -5.04 14.53 -8.76
CA LEU A 206 -3.89 13.82 -9.32
C LEU A 206 -2.64 14.00 -8.45
N PHE A 207 -2.29 15.24 -8.15
CA PHE A 207 -1.12 15.62 -7.32
C PHE A 207 -1.21 17.08 -6.94
N PHE A 208 -0.45 17.48 -5.93
CA PHE A 208 -0.22 18.88 -5.62
C PHE A 208 0.91 19.44 -6.49
N THR A 209 0.80 20.68 -6.92
CA THR A 209 1.89 21.42 -7.56
C THR A 209 2.65 22.21 -6.49
N PHE A 210 3.95 22.37 -6.70
CA PHE A 210 4.83 23.20 -5.86
C PHE A 210 4.55 24.69 -6.08
#